data_d0ef4a5a7cc99ed1e6f81f3ac220e60f
#
_entry.id   d0ef4a5a7cc99ed1e6f81f3ac220e60f
#
_cell.length_a   1.000
_cell.length_b   1.000
_cell.length_c   1.000
_cell.angle_alpha   90.00
_cell.angle_beta   90.00
_cell.angle_gamma   90.00
#
_symmetry.space_group_name_H-M   'P 1'
#
loop_
_entity.id
_entity.type
_entity.pdbx_description
1 polymer ?
#
loop_
_entity_poly.entity_id
_entity_poly.type
_entity_poly.pdbx_seq_one_letter_code
_entity_poly.pdbx_strand_id
1 'polypeptide(L)'
;MPEYDYIYYGDTANLPYGDKTSGQILAYTLEAMKFLISKKCALIIIACNTATAVALRYIQQRFIPEYAPDVKVLGVVIPTVEVAAAQAHDRVGVVATAATVRSHIYKEELHKINPDLEIEEVAAPKLVPAIENNDFQLAAKLVKEYADRFRNCLLYTSPSPRD
;
A
#
# COMPACT_ATOMS: atom_id res chain seq x y z
N MET A 1 12.03 2.56 -19.16
CA MET A 1 13.09 3.59 -19.23
C MET A 1 14.43 2.86 -19.27
N PRO A 2 15.08 2.71 -20.46
CA PRO A 2 16.31 1.92 -20.60
C PRO A 2 17.58 2.62 -20.03
N GLU A 3 17.43 3.85 -19.56
CA GLU A 3 18.55 4.70 -19.14
C GLU A 3 18.88 4.59 -17.64
N TYR A 4 18.12 3.81 -16.86
CA TYR A 4 18.30 3.68 -15.42
C TYR A 4 18.60 2.24 -15.03
N ASP A 5 19.50 2.08 -14.06
CA ASP A 5 19.69 0.83 -13.37
C ASP A 5 18.64 0.65 -12.28
N TYR A 6 18.13 -0.57 -12.14
CA TYR A 6 17.08 -0.91 -11.17
C TYR A 6 17.59 -1.94 -10.17
N ILE A 7 17.33 -1.69 -8.90
CA ILE A 7 17.55 -2.65 -7.81
C ILE A 7 16.19 -3.01 -7.22
N TYR A 8 15.86 -4.30 -7.21
CA TYR A 8 14.69 -4.82 -6.54
C TYR A 8 15.07 -5.41 -5.18
N TYR A 9 14.33 -5.02 -4.15
CA TYR A 9 14.42 -5.58 -2.80
C TYR A 9 13.07 -6.17 -2.40
N GLY A 10 13.02 -7.49 -2.18
CA GLY A 10 11.84 -8.20 -1.69
C GLY A 10 12.07 -8.77 -0.30
N ASP A 11 11.34 -8.27 0.70
CA ASP A 11 11.40 -8.77 2.08
C ASP A 11 10.52 -10.02 2.25
N THR A 12 10.97 -11.13 1.66
CA THR A 12 10.26 -12.41 1.71
C THR A 12 10.28 -13.07 3.09
N ALA A 13 11.29 -12.75 3.91
CA ALA A 13 11.46 -13.32 5.25
C ALA A 13 10.41 -12.83 6.25
N ASN A 14 9.89 -11.63 6.05
CA ASN A 14 8.96 -10.98 6.97
C ASN A 14 7.51 -10.90 6.47
N LEU A 15 7.16 -11.64 5.43
CA LEU A 15 5.77 -11.75 4.96
C LEU A 15 4.87 -12.53 5.95
N PRO A 16 3.56 -12.28 5.96
CA PRO A 16 2.84 -11.16 5.36
C PRO A 16 2.91 -9.90 6.23
N TYR A 17 3.01 -8.73 5.62
CA TYR A 17 3.05 -7.44 6.33
C TYR A 17 1.69 -7.05 6.94
N GLY A 18 0.59 -7.50 6.34
CA GLY A 18 -0.77 -7.12 6.73
C GLY A 18 -1.16 -7.44 8.18
N ASP A 19 -0.54 -8.46 8.77
CA ASP A 19 -0.83 -8.95 10.13
C ASP A 19 0.13 -8.38 11.19
N LYS A 20 1.15 -7.64 10.76
CA LYS A 20 2.16 -7.09 11.66
C LYS A 20 1.72 -5.78 12.32
N THR A 21 2.38 -5.47 13.42
CA THR A 21 2.23 -4.17 14.08
C THR A 21 2.88 -3.06 13.26
N SER A 22 2.42 -1.82 13.44
CA SER A 22 3.01 -0.66 12.76
C SER A 22 4.51 -0.50 13.06
N GLY A 23 4.93 -0.80 14.28
CA GLY A 23 6.35 -0.78 14.67
C GLY A 23 7.20 -1.81 13.92
N GLN A 24 6.69 -3.03 13.75
CA GLN A 24 7.39 -4.07 12.96
C GLN A 24 7.48 -3.69 11.48
N ILE A 25 6.37 -3.21 10.89
CA ILE A 25 6.34 -2.77 9.49
C ILE A 25 7.34 -1.64 9.28
N LEU A 26 7.35 -0.64 10.16
CA LEU A 26 8.30 0.47 10.09
C LEU A 26 9.75 -0.02 10.19
N ALA A 27 10.06 -0.89 11.15
CA ALA A 27 11.41 -1.42 11.34
C ALA A 27 11.92 -2.15 10.08
N TYR A 28 11.15 -3.07 9.53
CA TYR A 28 11.52 -3.80 8.30
C TYR A 28 11.66 -2.87 7.09
N THR A 29 10.75 -1.90 6.95
CA THR A 29 10.84 -0.93 5.86
C THR A 29 12.10 -0.07 6.00
N LEU A 30 12.49 0.34 7.20
CA LEU A 30 13.73 1.10 7.44
C LEU A 30 14.98 0.28 7.12
N GLU A 31 15.00 -1.03 7.39
CA GLU A 31 16.10 -1.91 6.99
C GLU A 31 16.24 -1.97 5.47
N ALA A 32 15.13 -2.15 4.75
CA ALA A 32 15.10 -2.11 3.30
C ALA A 32 15.60 -0.76 2.75
N MET A 33 15.17 0.36 3.36
CA MET A 33 15.61 1.70 3.00
C MET A 33 17.13 1.86 3.16
N LYS A 34 17.69 1.47 4.31
CA LYS A 34 19.14 1.52 4.57
C LYS A 34 19.92 0.70 3.54
N PHE A 35 19.43 -0.50 3.21
CA PHE A 35 20.05 -1.34 2.18
C PHE A 35 20.07 -0.64 0.82
N LEU A 36 18.93 -0.12 0.34
CA LEU A 36 18.86 0.54 -0.96
C LEU A 36 19.68 1.84 -1.01
N ILE A 37 19.70 2.60 0.07
CA ILE A 37 20.56 3.80 0.21
C ILE A 37 22.05 3.39 0.13
N SER A 38 22.46 2.30 0.79
CA SER A 38 23.84 1.78 0.70
C SER A 38 24.24 1.37 -0.72
N LYS A 39 23.27 1.05 -1.57
CA LYS A 39 23.45 0.79 -3.01
C LYS A 39 23.40 2.04 -3.87
N LYS A 40 23.36 3.23 -3.26
CA LYS A 40 23.34 4.55 -3.94
C LYS A 40 22.10 4.78 -4.81
N CYS A 41 20.96 4.19 -4.45
CA CYS A 41 19.69 4.51 -5.10
C CYS A 41 19.31 5.96 -4.81
N ALA A 42 19.16 6.79 -5.85
CA ALA A 42 18.72 8.18 -5.72
C ALA A 42 17.20 8.31 -5.58
N LEU A 43 16.46 7.33 -6.10
CA LEU A 43 15.00 7.22 -5.98
C LEU A 43 14.64 5.83 -5.45
N ILE A 44 13.79 5.77 -4.44
CA ILE A 44 13.27 4.52 -3.89
C ILE A 44 11.74 4.55 -3.97
N ILE A 45 11.15 3.48 -4.50
CA ILE A 45 9.69 3.32 -4.59
C ILE A 45 9.26 2.19 -3.66
N ILE A 46 8.41 2.50 -2.69
CA ILE A 46 7.77 1.52 -1.82
C ILE A 46 6.52 1.00 -2.52
N ALA A 47 6.66 -0.13 -3.22
CA ALA A 47 5.57 -0.73 -4.00
C ALA A 47 4.53 -1.49 -3.16
N CYS A 48 4.81 -1.73 -1.88
CA CYS A 48 3.89 -2.37 -0.95
C CYS A 48 2.91 -1.34 -0.37
N ASN A 49 1.60 -1.54 -0.58
CA ASN A 49 0.56 -0.66 -0.01
C ASN A 49 0.64 -0.61 1.53
N THR A 50 0.83 -1.75 2.19
CA THR A 50 0.91 -1.81 3.65
C THR A 50 2.13 -1.04 4.20
N ALA A 51 3.30 -1.22 3.59
CA ALA A 51 4.51 -0.48 3.98
C ALA A 51 4.37 1.02 3.68
N THR A 52 3.81 1.38 2.52
CA THR A 52 3.51 2.78 2.18
C THR A 52 2.56 3.41 3.21
N ALA A 53 1.47 2.73 3.53
CA ALA A 53 0.46 3.23 4.46
C ALA A 53 1.00 3.50 5.86
N VAL A 54 1.88 2.62 6.34
CA VAL A 54 2.37 2.67 7.72
C VAL A 54 3.67 3.46 7.87
N ALA A 55 4.60 3.34 6.91
CA ALA A 55 5.97 3.81 7.10
C ALA A 55 6.34 5.06 6.28
N LEU A 56 5.69 5.32 5.13
CA LEU A 56 6.16 6.34 4.18
C LEU A 56 6.24 7.73 4.81
N ARG A 57 5.21 8.16 5.55
CA ARG A 57 5.17 9.50 6.16
C ARG A 57 6.34 9.71 7.13
N TYR A 58 6.63 8.73 7.98
CA TYR A 58 7.78 8.78 8.88
C TYR A 58 9.11 8.81 8.09
N ILE A 59 9.22 7.98 7.07
CA ILE A 59 10.42 7.90 6.23
C ILE A 59 10.70 9.25 5.57
N GLN A 60 9.70 9.86 4.92
CA GLN A 60 9.87 11.14 4.22
C GLN A 60 10.11 12.33 5.16
N GLN A 61 9.46 12.35 6.33
CA GLN A 61 9.48 13.53 7.22
C GLN A 61 10.56 13.46 8.30
N ARG A 62 11.07 12.28 8.62
CA ARG A 62 12.04 12.09 9.70
C ARG A 62 13.30 11.37 9.21
N PHE A 63 13.16 10.14 8.74
CA PHE A 63 14.33 9.32 8.45
C PHE A 63 15.17 9.86 7.29
N ILE A 64 14.57 10.17 6.15
CA ILE A 64 15.32 10.66 4.97
C ILE A 64 16.00 12.00 5.21
N PRO A 65 15.35 13.04 5.79
CA PRO A 65 16.01 14.30 6.05
C PRO A 65 17.26 14.20 6.95
N GLU A 66 17.26 13.25 7.89
CA GLU A 66 18.37 13.05 8.82
C GLU A 66 19.44 12.10 8.26
N TYR A 67 19.05 11.06 7.52
CA TYR A 67 19.93 9.97 7.15
C TYR A 67 20.48 10.05 5.72
N ALA A 68 19.68 10.51 4.76
CA ALA A 68 20.02 10.57 3.34
C ALA A 68 19.20 11.65 2.60
N PRO A 69 19.45 12.96 2.85
CA PRO A 69 18.57 14.06 2.40
C PRO A 69 18.46 14.18 0.88
N ASP A 70 19.42 13.65 0.12
CA ASP A 70 19.39 13.70 -1.35
C ASP A 70 18.54 12.58 -1.97
N VAL A 71 18.12 11.57 -1.19
CA VAL A 71 17.32 10.44 -1.68
C VAL A 71 15.85 10.82 -1.74
N LYS A 72 15.20 10.48 -2.85
CA LYS A 72 13.74 10.63 -3.01
C LYS A 72 13.04 9.31 -2.69
N VAL A 73 11.92 9.39 -1.97
CA VAL A 73 11.12 8.21 -1.62
C VAL A 73 9.67 8.45 -2.02
N LEU A 74 9.12 7.53 -2.79
CA LEU A 74 7.73 7.52 -3.23
C LEU A 74 7.01 6.26 -2.72
N GLY A 75 5.70 6.35 -2.59
CA GLY A 75 4.83 5.22 -2.30
C GLY A 75 3.71 5.11 -3.32
N VAL A 76 2.95 4.03 -3.26
CA VAL A 76 1.93 3.70 -4.26
C VAL A 76 0.50 4.10 -3.85
N VAL A 77 0.30 4.61 -2.64
CA VAL A 77 -1.05 5.00 -2.16
C VAL A 77 -1.57 6.22 -2.91
N ILE A 78 -0.77 7.29 -3.04
CA ILE A 78 -1.24 8.56 -3.64
C ILE A 78 -1.70 8.38 -5.08
N PRO A 79 -0.94 7.75 -6.00
CA PRO A 79 -1.42 7.52 -7.37
C PRO A 79 -2.74 6.72 -7.42
N THR A 80 -2.90 5.75 -6.53
CA THR A 80 -4.13 4.95 -6.41
C THR A 80 -5.32 5.82 -5.97
N VAL A 81 -5.10 6.68 -4.98
CA VAL A 81 -6.12 7.61 -4.46
C VAL A 81 -6.55 8.62 -5.53
N GLU A 82 -5.61 9.19 -6.29
CA GLU A 82 -5.90 10.14 -7.37
C GLU A 82 -6.80 9.52 -8.44
N VAL A 83 -6.50 8.28 -8.87
CA VAL A 83 -7.33 7.56 -9.85
C VAL A 83 -8.70 7.21 -9.26
N ALA A 84 -8.76 6.73 -8.02
CA ALA A 84 -10.02 6.41 -7.36
C ALA A 84 -10.91 7.65 -7.19
N ALA A 85 -10.35 8.77 -6.76
CA ALA A 85 -11.09 10.02 -6.61
C ALA A 85 -11.62 10.57 -7.94
N ALA A 86 -10.84 10.42 -9.03
CA ALA A 86 -11.28 10.86 -10.36
C ALA A 86 -12.45 10.01 -10.93
N GLN A 87 -12.61 8.77 -10.47
CA GLN A 87 -13.66 7.85 -10.92
C GLN A 87 -14.86 7.79 -9.95
N ALA A 88 -14.67 8.20 -8.71
CA ALA A 88 -15.71 8.17 -7.69
C ALA A 88 -16.78 9.23 -7.95
N HIS A 89 -18.05 8.85 -7.74
CA HIS A 89 -19.16 9.81 -7.66
C HIS A 89 -19.36 10.22 -6.20
N ASP A 90 -19.98 9.37 -5.39
CA ASP A 90 -20.36 9.68 -4.01
C ASP A 90 -19.69 8.78 -2.98
N ARG A 91 -19.31 7.56 -3.36
CA ARG A 91 -18.87 6.50 -2.43
C ARG A 91 -17.70 5.70 -2.99
N VAL A 92 -16.75 5.34 -2.10
CA VAL A 92 -15.61 4.46 -2.42
C VAL A 92 -15.51 3.34 -1.39
N GLY A 93 -15.40 2.10 -1.86
CA GLY A 93 -15.05 0.95 -1.04
C GLY A 93 -13.56 0.63 -1.17
N VAL A 94 -12.88 0.45 -0.05
CA VAL A 94 -11.47 0.07 0.02
C VAL A 94 -11.33 -1.30 0.67
N VAL A 95 -10.85 -2.29 -0.09
CA VAL A 95 -10.47 -3.61 0.43
C VAL A 95 -8.95 -3.67 0.56
N ALA A 96 -8.45 -3.87 1.76
CA ALA A 96 -7.01 -3.85 2.02
C ALA A 96 -6.62 -4.80 3.17
N THR A 97 -5.31 -4.90 3.44
CA THR A 97 -4.82 -5.63 4.62
C THR A 97 -5.29 -4.95 5.91
N ALA A 98 -5.32 -5.71 7.00
CA ALA A 98 -5.71 -5.17 8.30
C ALA A 98 -4.82 -3.99 8.75
N ALA A 99 -3.51 -4.03 8.47
CA ALA A 99 -2.60 -2.93 8.80
C ALA A 99 -2.89 -1.67 7.97
N THR A 100 -3.19 -1.82 6.67
CA THR A 100 -3.57 -0.69 5.81
C THR A 100 -4.87 -0.05 6.27
N VAL A 101 -5.91 -0.85 6.56
CA VAL A 101 -7.19 -0.33 7.08
C VAL A 101 -7.00 0.39 8.41
N ARG A 102 -6.23 -0.18 9.35
CA ARG A 102 -5.94 0.49 10.63
C ARG A 102 -5.20 1.82 10.48
N SER A 103 -4.46 2.03 9.41
CA SER A 103 -3.78 3.31 9.16
C SER A 103 -4.71 4.42 8.69
N HIS A 104 -5.89 4.09 8.15
CA HIS A 104 -6.86 5.00 7.53
C HIS A 104 -6.29 5.88 6.40
N ILE A 105 -5.13 5.53 5.85
CA ILE A 105 -4.42 6.36 4.88
C ILE A 105 -5.25 6.62 3.61
N TYR A 106 -5.98 5.61 3.12
CA TYR A 106 -6.84 5.79 1.94
C TYR A 106 -7.97 6.78 2.23
N LYS A 107 -8.61 6.66 3.38
CA LYS A 107 -9.67 7.56 3.81
C LYS A 107 -9.15 8.99 3.97
N GLU A 108 -8.00 9.16 4.65
CA GLU A 108 -7.39 10.47 4.84
C GLU A 108 -7.02 11.13 3.50
N GLU A 109 -6.38 10.40 2.59
CA GLU A 109 -5.93 10.96 1.32
C GLU A 109 -7.09 11.20 0.35
N LEU A 110 -8.11 10.34 0.30
CA LEU A 110 -9.33 10.57 -0.49
C LEU A 110 -10.09 11.81 -0.02
N HIS A 111 -10.24 12.00 1.31
CA HIS A 111 -10.92 13.18 1.86
C HIS A 111 -10.18 14.49 1.62
N LYS A 112 -8.86 14.47 1.37
CA LYS A 112 -8.13 15.68 0.94
C LYS A 112 -8.52 16.13 -0.47
N ILE A 113 -8.92 15.19 -1.34
CA ILE A 113 -9.34 15.47 -2.72
C ILE A 113 -10.83 15.80 -2.74
N ASN A 114 -11.65 14.97 -2.11
CA ASN A 114 -13.09 15.14 -2.03
C ASN A 114 -13.58 14.87 -0.59
N PRO A 115 -13.79 15.92 0.22
CA PRO A 115 -14.22 15.79 1.62
C PRO A 115 -15.61 15.16 1.81
N ASP A 116 -16.48 15.25 0.80
CA ASP A 116 -17.85 14.77 0.86
C ASP A 116 -17.98 13.29 0.47
N LEU A 117 -16.87 12.65 0.09
CA LEU A 117 -16.85 11.26 -0.37
C LEU A 117 -17.12 10.30 0.80
N GLU A 118 -18.13 9.45 0.68
CA GLU A 118 -18.33 8.36 1.64
C GLU A 118 -17.30 7.25 1.38
N ILE A 119 -16.51 6.90 2.40
CA ILE A 119 -15.43 5.92 2.28
C ILE A 119 -15.65 4.79 3.27
N GLU A 120 -15.80 3.58 2.75
CA GLU A 120 -15.90 2.37 3.53
C GLU A 120 -14.62 1.54 3.37
N GLU A 121 -13.97 1.20 4.49
CA GLU A 121 -12.74 0.41 4.51
C GLU A 121 -13.01 -0.98 5.10
N VAL A 122 -12.63 -2.04 4.39
CA VAL A 122 -12.80 -3.42 4.83
C VAL A 122 -11.47 -4.14 4.84
N ALA A 123 -11.10 -4.65 6.00
CA ALA A 123 -9.93 -5.52 6.14
C ALA A 123 -10.20 -6.91 5.56
N ALA A 124 -9.28 -7.39 4.71
CA ALA A 124 -9.33 -8.68 4.04
C ALA A 124 -8.14 -9.58 4.42
N PRO A 125 -8.01 -10.01 5.70
CA PRO A 125 -6.82 -10.72 6.18
C PRO A 125 -6.62 -12.08 5.50
N LYS A 126 -7.67 -12.71 4.98
CA LYS A 126 -7.58 -14.02 4.31
C LYS A 126 -7.21 -13.93 2.83
N LEU A 127 -7.30 -12.75 2.21
CA LEU A 127 -7.11 -12.61 0.76
C LEU A 127 -5.65 -12.78 0.37
N VAL A 128 -4.72 -12.12 1.06
CA VAL A 128 -3.29 -12.24 0.79
C VAL A 128 -2.79 -13.69 0.96
N PRO A 129 -3.08 -14.41 2.07
CA PRO A 129 -2.72 -15.83 2.18
C PRO A 129 -3.28 -16.71 1.06
N ALA A 130 -4.52 -16.49 0.63
CA ALA A 130 -5.12 -17.25 -0.47
C ALA A 130 -4.34 -17.04 -1.78
N ILE A 131 -3.98 -15.79 -2.10
CA ILE A 131 -3.21 -15.44 -3.30
C ILE A 131 -1.78 -16.04 -3.22
N GLU A 132 -1.09 -15.87 -2.11
CA GLU A 132 0.29 -16.37 -1.93
C GLU A 132 0.37 -17.91 -1.98
N ASN A 133 -0.68 -18.60 -1.56
CA ASN A 133 -0.79 -20.06 -1.67
C ASN A 133 -1.31 -20.53 -3.05
N ASN A 134 -1.51 -19.62 -4.02
CA ASN A 134 -2.10 -19.90 -5.33
C ASN A 134 -3.52 -20.53 -5.27
N ASP A 135 -4.25 -20.32 -4.17
CA ASP A 135 -5.66 -20.73 -4.04
C ASP A 135 -6.57 -19.67 -4.67
N PHE A 136 -6.57 -19.62 -5.99
CA PHE A 136 -7.35 -18.64 -6.74
C PHE A 136 -8.87 -18.87 -6.63
N GLN A 137 -9.33 -20.10 -6.32
CA GLN A 137 -10.74 -20.36 -6.07
C GLN A 137 -11.20 -19.71 -4.77
N LEU A 138 -10.43 -19.88 -3.70
CA LEU A 138 -10.68 -19.20 -2.42
C LEU A 138 -10.55 -17.68 -2.57
N ALA A 139 -9.53 -17.20 -3.27
CA ALA A 139 -9.33 -15.77 -3.50
C ALA A 139 -10.53 -15.15 -4.23
N ALA A 140 -11.04 -15.77 -5.30
CA ALA A 140 -12.21 -15.31 -6.02
C ALA A 140 -13.48 -15.28 -5.14
N LYS A 141 -13.68 -16.32 -4.32
CA LYS A 141 -14.78 -16.37 -3.34
C LYS A 141 -14.68 -15.22 -2.34
N LEU A 142 -13.51 -15.01 -1.76
CA LEU A 142 -13.26 -13.93 -0.79
C LEU A 142 -13.48 -12.54 -1.41
N VAL A 143 -12.98 -12.30 -2.63
CA VAL A 143 -13.24 -11.04 -3.35
C VAL A 143 -14.73 -10.79 -3.50
N LYS A 144 -15.50 -11.80 -3.89
CA LYS A 144 -16.95 -11.67 -3.99
C LYS A 144 -17.60 -11.35 -2.64
N GLU A 145 -17.22 -12.05 -1.57
CA GLU A 145 -17.73 -11.80 -0.21
C GLU A 145 -17.43 -10.36 0.26
N TYR A 146 -16.23 -9.85 -0.03
CA TYR A 146 -15.88 -8.46 0.29
C TYR A 146 -16.62 -7.46 -0.61
N ALA A 147 -16.74 -7.75 -1.91
CA ALA A 147 -17.46 -6.91 -2.86
C ALA A 147 -18.95 -6.77 -2.51
N ASP A 148 -19.58 -7.83 -2.02
CA ASP A 148 -20.98 -7.80 -1.59
C ASP A 148 -21.25 -6.81 -0.44
N ARG A 149 -20.24 -6.41 0.31
CA ARG A 149 -20.35 -5.37 1.35
C ARG A 149 -20.48 -3.96 0.76
N PHE A 150 -20.03 -3.77 -0.47
CA PHE A 150 -19.97 -2.46 -1.14
C PHE A 150 -20.99 -2.32 -2.27
N ARG A 151 -22.15 -2.95 -2.19
CA ARG A 151 -23.17 -2.98 -3.28
C ARG A 151 -23.52 -1.61 -3.87
N ASN A 152 -23.29 -0.54 -3.11
CA ASN A 152 -23.57 0.83 -3.51
C ASN A 152 -22.30 1.71 -3.52
N CYS A 153 -21.10 1.13 -3.52
CA CYS A 153 -19.83 1.84 -3.54
C CYS A 153 -19.07 1.56 -4.83
N LEU A 154 -18.23 2.50 -5.25
CA LEU A 154 -17.21 2.23 -6.27
C LEU A 154 -16.11 1.37 -5.64
N LEU A 155 -15.93 0.16 -6.19
CA LEU A 155 -14.81 -0.71 -5.78
C LEU A 155 -13.57 -0.36 -6.58
N TYR A 156 -12.51 0.02 -5.89
CA TYR A 156 -11.19 0.13 -6.47
C TYR A 156 -10.26 -0.91 -5.85
N THR A 157 -9.75 -1.81 -6.67
CA THR A 157 -8.71 -2.76 -6.29
C THR A 157 -7.40 -2.29 -6.90
N SER A 158 -6.38 -2.08 -6.07
CA SER A 158 -5.04 -1.81 -6.58
C SER A 158 -4.58 -2.98 -7.45
N PRO A 159 -4.11 -2.74 -8.68
CA PRO A 159 -3.58 -3.82 -9.50
C PRO A 159 -2.44 -4.53 -8.77
N SER A 160 -2.41 -5.85 -8.90
CA SER A 160 -1.30 -6.65 -8.39
C SER A 160 -0.02 -6.28 -9.14
N PRO A 161 1.14 -6.17 -8.46
CA PRO A 161 2.41 -5.93 -9.14
C PRO A 161 2.87 -7.08 -10.07
N ARG A 162 2.03 -8.09 -10.29
CA ARG A 162 2.33 -9.28 -11.10
C ARG A 162 1.57 -9.33 -12.44
N ASP A 163 0.80 -8.29 -12.80
CA ASP A 163 0.12 -8.19 -14.09
C ASP A 163 0.94 -7.39 -15.11
#